data_e448b9b557808c1d79aaa317922069cc
#
_entry.id   e448b9b557808c1d79aaa317922069cc
#
_cell.length_a   1.000
_cell.length_b   1.000
_cell.length_c   1.000
_cell.angle_alpha   90.00
_cell.angle_beta   90.00
_cell.angle_gamma   90.00
#
_symmetry.space_group_name_H-M   'P 1'
#
loop_
_entity.id
_entity.type
_entity.pdbx_description
1 polymer ?
#
loop_
_entity_poly.entity_id
_entity_poly.type
_entity_poly.pdbx_seq_one_letter_code
_entity_poly.pdbx_strand_id
1 'polypeptide(L)'
;MAILDMFKKRRLETADILPVLPEEIYQAGVLGLQDVIAPHALKVNSRELDLGEKIARTFFVISYPRFLTTGWFAPIINMDKVIDISIFVHPMDTNEMLRKFQKKVAEVQSQIATREEKGMVRDPMLDTAYQDLEKLRDSLQQAQERIFEIGLYLTIYGNTRDRKSVV
;
A
#
# COMPACT_ATOMS: atom_id res chain seq x y z
N MET A 1 -42.76 12.68 31.52
CA MET A 1 -42.14 14.00 31.67
C MET A 1 -40.87 13.96 32.53
N ALA A 2 -40.35 12.79 32.90
CA ALA A 2 -39.16 12.63 33.76
C ALA A 2 -37.89 12.16 33.01
N ILE A 3 -37.98 11.75 31.75
CA ILE A 3 -36.87 11.22 30.98
C ILE A 3 -36.11 12.34 30.24
N LEU A 4 -36.77 13.45 29.91
CA LEU A 4 -36.12 14.60 29.25
C LEU A 4 -35.25 15.44 30.20
N ASP A 5 -35.52 15.43 31.48
CA ASP A 5 -34.69 16.14 32.48
C ASP A 5 -33.38 15.42 32.84
N MET A 6 -33.32 14.11 32.58
CA MET A 6 -32.14 13.30 32.85
C MET A 6 -31.02 13.55 31.80
N PHE A 7 -31.40 13.95 30.58
CA PHE A 7 -30.44 14.32 29.53
C PHE A 7 -29.97 15.78 29.62
N LYS A 8 -30.72 16.63 30.30
CA LYS A 8 -30.40 18.06 30.45
C LYS A 8 -29.34 18.31 31.54
N LYS A 9 -29.13 17.35 32.44
CA LYS A 9 -28.19 17.47 33.57
C LYS A 9 -26.79 16.91 33.31
N ARG A 10 -26.47 16.48 32.07
CA ARG A 10 -25.15 16.06 31.62
C ARG A 10 -24.53 16.99 30.59
N ARG A 11 -24.91 18.26 30.59
CA ARG A 11 -24.01 19.29 30.10
C ARG A 11 -23.07 19.60 31.29
N LEU A 12 -22.12 18.72 31.49
CA LEU A 12 -20.96 19.00 32.31
C LEU A 12 -20.35 20.28 31.76
N GLU A 13 -20.32 21.28 32.60
CA GLU A 13 -19.59 22.50 32.43
C GLU A 13 -18.19 22.15 31.88
N THR A 14 -17.97 22.44 30.62
CA THR A 14 -16.63 22.48 29.99
C THR A 14 -15.91 23.74 30.43
N ALA A 15 -16.11 24.13 31.71
CA ALA A 15 -15.42 25.21 32.34
C ALA A 15 -14.15 24.66 32.99
N ASP A 16 -13.01 25.11 32.50
CA ASP A 16 -11.71 25.07 33.13
C ASP A 16 -11.07 23.69 33.36
N ILE A 17 -11.10 22.81 32.38
CA ILE A 17 -10.08 21.79 32.29
C ILE A 17 -8.87 22.47 31.65
N LEU A 18 -7.95 22.97 32.50
CA LEU A 18 -6.61 23.32 32.08
C LEU A 18 -6.05 22.13 31.31
N PRO A 19 -5.44 22.33 30.12
CA PRO A 19 -4.85 21.24 29.38
C PRO A 19 -3.73 20.64 30.25
N VAL A 20 -4.03 19.54 30.92
CA VAL A 20 -3.04 18.77 31.66
C VAL A 20 -2.07 18.22 30.62
N LEU A 21 -0.79 18.53 30.79
CA LEU A 21 0.23 18.04 29.84
C LEU A 21 0.26 16.51 29.84
N PRO A 22 0.46 15.87 28.70
CA PRO A 22 0.52 14.40 28.60
C PRO A 22 1.53 13.78 29.58
N GLU A 23 2.64 14.46 29.86
CA GLU A 23 3.65 14.04 30.81
C GLU A 23 3.11 13.98 32.24
N GLU A 24 2.29 14.95 32.66
CA GLU A 24 1.69 14.97 33.99
C GLU A 24 0.71 13.83 34.21
N ILE A 25 -0.08 13.52 33.19
CA ILE A 25 -1.02 12.38 33.21
C ILE A 25 -0.26 11.05 33.20
N TYR A 26 0.82 10.94 32.43
CA TYR A 26 1.68 9.76 32.41
C TYR A 26 2.35 9.53 33.76
N GLN A 27 2.89 10.58 34.40
CA GLN A 27 3.48 10.53 35.73
C GLN A 27 2.45 10.12 36.79
N ALA A 28 1.19 10.51 36.62
CA ALA A 28 0.09 10.06 37.47
C ALA A 28 -0.33 8.58 37.22
N GLY A 29 0.28 7.90 36.25
CA GLY A 29 -0.03 6.50 35.90
C GLY A 29 -1.40 6.29 35.26
N VAL A 30 -2.00 7.35 34.73
CA VAL A 30 -3.32 7.30 34.07
C VAL A 30 -3.21 7.05 32.58
N LEU A 31 -2.09 7.47 31.97
CA LEU A 31 -1.79 7.26 30.54
C LEU A 31 -0.90 6.04 30.33
N GLY A 32 -1.29 5.18 29.38
CA GLY A 32 -0.41 4.17 28.82
C GLY A 32 0.56 4.77 27.80
N LEU A 33 1.62 4.04 27.47
CA LEU A 33 2.56 4.44 26.40
C LEU A 33 1.83 4.73 25.08
N GLN A 34 0.78 3.97 24.78
CA GLN A 34 -0.03 4.14 23.56
C GLN A 34 -0.69 5.51 23.49
N ASP A 35 -1.15 6.04 24.62
CA ASP A 35 -1.81 7.35 24.68
C ASP A 35 -0.82 8.50 24.47
N VAL A 36 0.44 8.30 24.85
CA VAL A 36 1.51 9.29 24.65
C VAL A 36 1.96 9.37 23.19
N ILE A 37 1.96 8.23 22.49
CA ILE A 37 2.38 8.16 21.06
C ILE A 37 1.24 8.37 20.09
N ALA A 38 -0.02 8.34 20.54
CA ALA A 38 -1.19 8.55 19.70
C ALA A 38 -1.22 10.00 19.17
N PRO A 39 -1.66 10.21 17.94
CA PRO A 39 -1.84 11.56 17.42
C PRO A 39 -2.95 12.29 18.19
N HIS A 40 -2.79 13.60 18.39
CA HIS A 40 -3.77 14.45 19.10
C HIS A 40 -5.16 14.47 18.46
N ALA A 41 -5.21 14.25 17.15
CA ALA A 41 -6.46 14.15 16.39
C ALA A 41 -6.28 13.17 15.24
N LEU A 42 -7.34 12.46 14.91
CA LEU A 42 -7.39 11.59 13.73
C LEU A 42 -8.70 11.84 12.97
N LYS A 43 -8.58 12.41 11.77
CA LYS A 43 -9.69 12.55 10.84
C LYS A 43 -9.38 11.81 9.54
N VAL A 44 -10.21 10.82 9.24
CA VAL A 44 -10.07 10.02 8.03
C VAL A 44 -10.87 10.66 6.91
N ASN A 45 -10.21 11.09 5.86
CA ASN A 45 -10.81 11.55 4.61
C ASN A 45 -10.58 10.50 3.51
N SER A 46 -11.26 10.63 2.37
CA SER A 46 -11.16 9.67 1.26
C SER A 46 -9.76 9.52 0.66
N ARG A 47 -8.88 10.52 0.82
CA ARG A 47 -7.55 10.56 0.20
C ARG A 47 -6.42 10.88 1.17
N GLU A 48 -6.73 11.21 2.41
CA GLU A 48 -5.74 11.67 3.38
C GLU A 48 -6.19 11.39 4.81
N LEU A 49 -5.22 11.26 5.68
CA LEU A 49 -5.40 11.24 7.11
C LEU A 49 -4.93 12.58 7.68
N ASP A 50 -5.82 13.25 8.40
CA ASP A 50 -5.48 14.46 9.14
C ASP A 50 -5.17 14.05 10.58
N LEU A 51 -3.94 14.29 11.00
CA LEU A 51 -3.39 13.94 12.32
C LEU A 51 -3.32 15.15 13.26
N GLY A 52 -4.02 16.24 12.90
CA GLY A 52 -4.01 17.51 13.60
C GLY A 52 -2.93 18.44 13.06
N GLU A 53 -1.68 18.21 13.41
CA GLU A 53 -0.56 19.03 12.94
C GLU A 53 -0.04 18.61 11.56
N LYS A 54 -0.23 17.36 11.20
CA LYS A 54 0.25 16.76 9.94
C LYS A 54 -0.89 16.12 9.16
N ILE A 55 -0.73 16.13 7.85
CA ILE A 55 -1.55 15.36 6.92
C ILE A 55 -0.70 14.24 6.35
N ALA A 56 -1.23 13.02 6.37
CA ALA A 56 -0.61 11.85 5.77
C ALA A 56 -1.39 11.41 4.52
N ARG A 57 -0.68 11.11 3.42
CA ARG A 57 -1.22 10.47 2.22
C ARG A 57 -0.46 9.20 1.91
N THR A 58 -1.20 8.12 1.69
CA THR A 58 -0.64 6.84 1.29
C THR A 58 -0.89 6.60 -0.18
N PHE A 59 0.16 6.27 -0.89
CA PHE A 59 0.16 5.81 -2.28
C PHE A 59 0.54 4.34 -2.31
N PHE A 60 0.03 3.61 -3.28
CA PHE A 60 0.43 2.23 -3.50
C PHE A 60 0.73 2.00 -4.98
N VAL A 61 1.65 1.08 -5.24
CA VAL A 61 2.03 0.73 -6.61
C VAL A 61 1.06 -0.30 -7.14
N ILE A 62 0.33 0.07 -8.21
CA ILE A 62 -0.67 -0.80 -8.85
C ILE A 62 -0.01 -1.80 -9.80
N SER A 63 1.00 -1.35 -10.53
CA SER A 63 1.73 -2.21 -11.47
C SER A 63 3.21 -1.86 -11.49
N TYR A 64 4.02 -2.88 -11.68
CA TYR A 64 5.47 -2.75 -11.78
C TYR A 64 5.90 -2.83 -13.24
N PRO A 65 7.00 -2.17 -13.63
CA PRO A 65 7.60 -2.38 -14.93
C PRO A 65 8.11 -3.82 -15.05
N ARG A 66 8.20 -4.32 -16.28
CA ARG A 66 8.63 -5.71 -16.56
C ARG A 66 9.99 -6.05 -15.96
N PHE A 67 10.88 -5.09 -15.93
CA PHE A 67 12.21 -5.20 -15.33
C PHE A 67 12.49 -3.99 -14.46
N LEU A 68 13.09 -4.25 -13.30
CA LEU A 68 13.56 -3.22 -12.38
C LEU A 68 15.09 -3.20 -12.44
N THR A 69 15.65 -2.03 -12.69
CA THR A 69 17.11 -1.84 -12.65
C THR A 69 17.57 -1.55 -11.22
N THR A 70 18.83 -1.87 -10.93
CA THR A 70 19.43 -1.48 -9.63
C THR A 70 19.28 0.02 -9.42
N GLY A 71 18.84 0.43 -8.24
CA GLY A 71 18.66 1.85 -7.90
C GLY A 71 17.39 2.50 -8.42
N TRP A 72 16.45 1.77 -9.04
CA TRP A 72 15.18 2.31 -9.54
C TRP A 72 14.40 3.11 -8.50
N PHE A 73 14.58 2.79 -7.23
CA PHE A 73 13.87 3.41 -6.12
C PHE A 73 14.60 4.65 -5.55
N ALA A 74 15.84 4.90 -5.98
CA ALA A 74 16.66 6.01 -5.51
C ALA A 74 16.00 7.40 -5.61
N PRO A 75 15.25 7.75 -6.67
CA PRO A 75 14.56 9.04 -6.74
C PRO A 75 13.55 9.25 -5.61
N ILE A 76 12.91 8.17 -5.14
CA ILE A 76 11.94 8.24 -4.05
C ILE A 76 12.63 8.35 -2.70
N ILE A 77 13.70 7.57 -2.48
CA ILE A 77 14.46 7.60 -1.23
C ILE A 77 15.15 8.95 -1.03
N ASN A 78 15.59 9.57 -2.11
CA ASN A 78 16.32 10.85 -2.08
C ASN A 78 15.38 12.08 -2.09
N MET A 79 14.07 11.90 -1.98
CA MET A 79 13.15 13.03 -1.84
C MET A 79 13.35 13.72 -0.48
N ASP A 80 13.42 15.06 -0.50
CA ASP A 80 13.47 15.88 0.72
C ASP A 80 12.08 15.98 1.37
N LYS A 81 11.56 14.84 1.81
CA LYS A 81 10.26 14.69 2.48
C LYS A 81 10.32 13.59 3.52
N VAL A 82 9.49 13.70 4.54
CA VAL A 82 9.28 12.60 5.49
C VAL A 82 8.38 11.56 4.82
N ILE A 83 8.92 10.37 4.61
CA ILE A 83 8.25 9.29 3.88
C ILE A 83 8.38 8.00 4.69
N ASP A 84 7.27 7.31 4.90
CA ASP A 84 7.27 5.92 5.35
C ASP A 84 7.11 5.00 4.13
N ILE A 85 7.95 3.98 4.07
CA ILE A 85 7.94 2.98 3.01
C ILE A 85 7.60 1.64 3.65
N SER A 86 6.49 1.05 3.21
CA SER A 86 6.07 -0.27 3.66
C SER A 86 6.11 -1.24 2.49
N ILE A 87 6.87 -2.32 2.65
CA ILE A 87 7.01 -3.38 1.65
C ILE A 87 6.46 -4.67 2.25
N PHE A 88 5.42 -5.20 1.62
CA PHE A 88 4.82 -6.47 1.97
C PHE A 88 5.27 -7.51 0.95
N VAL A 89 5.89 -8.59 1.41
CA VAL A 89 6.42 -9.65 0.56
C VAL A 89 5.79 -10.96 0.97
N HIS A 90 4.98 -11.55 0.08
CA HIS A 90 4.36 -12.84 0.30
C HIS A 90 4.96 -13.88 -0.65
N PRO A 91 5.60 -14.94 -0.14
CA PRO A 91 6.06 -16.01 -0.99
C PRO A 91 4.87 -16.78 -1.56
N MET A 92 4.90 -17.02 -2.88
CA MET A 92 3.86 -17.79 -3.56
C MET A 92 4.26 -19.26 -3.63
N ASP A 93 3.28 -20.16 -3.57
CA ASP A 93 3.54 -21.60 -3.77
C ASP A 93 3.97 -21.85 -5.22
N THR A 94 5.14 -22.44 -5.38
CA THR A 94 5.74 -22.69 -6.69
C THR A 94 4.88 -23.62 -7.54
N ASN A 95 4.27 -24.67 -6.94
CA ASN A 95 3.46 -25.61 -7.70
C ASN A 95 2.15 -25.00 -8.18
N GLU A 96 1.54 -24.15 -7.37
CA GLU A 96 0.35 -23.40 -7.76
C GLU A 96 0.66 -22.46 -8.92
N MET A 97 1.79 -21.75 -8.84
CA MET A 97 2.24 -20.84 -9.88
C MET A 97 2.61 -21.57 -11.17
N LEU A 98 3.28 -22.72 -11.09
CA LEU A 98 3.56 -23.56 -12.27
C LEU A 98 2.28 -23.98 -13.00
N ARG A 99 1.23 -24.37 -12.28
CA ARG A 99 -0.07 -24.68 -12.90
C ARG A 99 -0.70 -23.47 -13.58
N LYS A 100 -0.62 -22.29 -12.94
CA LYS A 100 -1.12 -21.03 -13.52
C LYS A 100 -0.36 -20.68 -14.81
N PHE A 101 0.96 -20.83 -14.81
CA PHE A 101 1.77 -20.58 -16.00
C PHE A 101 1.53 -21.59 -17.12
N GLN A 102 1.42 -22.87 -16.80
CA GLN A 102 1.06 -23.89 -17.80
C GLN A 102 -0.26 -23.58 -18.51
N LYS A 103 -1.27 -23.15 -17.72
CA LYS A 103 -2.55 -22.73 -18.28
C LYS A 103 -2.40 -21.49 -19.14
N LYS A 104 -1.60 -20.52 -18.70
CA LYS A 104 -1.38 -19.28 -19.45
C LYS A 104 -0.58 -19.49 -20.72
N VAL A 105 0.43 -20.34 -20.71
CA VAL A 105 1.18 -20.77 -21.90
C VAL A 105 0.24 -21.40 -22.93
N ALA A 106 -0.60 -22.35 -22.52
CA ALA A 106 -1.57 -22.99 -23.41
C ALA A 106 -2.57 -21.99 -24.01
N GLU A 107 -3.02 -21.01 -23.22
CA GLU A 107 -3.90 -19.94 -23.70
C GLU A 107 -3.24 -19.10 -24.78
N VAL A 108 -2.00 -18.62 -24.54
CA VAL A 108 -1.26 -17.80 -25.50
C VAL A 108 -0.95 -18.61 -26.77
N GLN A 109 -0.56 -19.87 -26.64
CA GLN A 109 -0.30 -20.76 -27.76
C GLN A 109 -1.54 -20.97 -28.62
N SER A 110 -2.71 -21.16 -27.99
CA SER A 110 -4.00 -21.26 -28.70
C SER A 110 -4.34 -19.98 -29.45
N GLN A 111 -4.05 -18.82 -28.88
CA GLN A 111 -4.26 -17.53 -29.55
C GLN A 111 -3.35 -17.38 -30.79
N ILE A 112 -2.08 -17.78 -30.67
CA ILE A 112 -1.14 -17.77 -31.79
C ILE A 112 -1.65 -18.69 -32.91
N ALA A 113 -2.00 -19.95 -32.60
CA ALA A 113 -2.52 -20.91 -33.56
C ALA A 113 -3.79 -20.41 -34.27
N THR A 114 -4.73 -19.85 -33.51
CA THR A 114 -5.98 -19.30 -34.10
C THR A 114 -5.70 -18.13 -35.08
N ARG A 115 -4.70 -17.30 -34.79
CA ARG A 115 -4.31 -16.20 -35.70
C ARG A 115 -3.63 -16.72 -36.94
N GLU A 116 -2.79 -17.75 -36.83
CA GLU A 116 -2.14 -18.41 -37.96
C GLU A 116 -3.18 -19.09 -38.90
N GLU A 117 -4.14 -19.82 -38.33
CA GLU A 117 -5.23 -20.43 -39.07
C GLU A 117 -6.07 -19.41 -39.88
N LYS A 118 -6.24 -18.21 -39.30
CA LYS A 118 -6.95 -17.10 -39.97
C LYS A 118 -6.09 -16.33 -40.96
N GLY A 119 -4.87 -16.75 -41.21
CA GLY A 119 -3.92 -16.05 -42.08
C GLY A 119 -3.55 -14.65 -41.65
N MET A 120 -3.70 -14.36 -40.35
CA MET A 120 -3.35 -13.05 -39.80
C MET A 120 -1.82 -12.91 -39.63
N VAL A 121 -1.33 -11.67 -39.74
CA VAL A 121 0.08 -11.37 -39.49
C VAL A 121 0.46 -11.74 -38.06
N ARG A 122 1.64 -12.32 -37.95
CA ARG A 122 2.25 -12.69 -36.65
C ARG A 122 2.32 -11.50 -35.73
N ASP A 123 1.96 -11.71 -34.46
CA ASP A 123 1.95 -10.67 -33.42
C ASP A 123 3.20 -10.79 -32.55
N PRO A 124 4.18 -9.89 -32.67
CA PRO A 124 5.42 -9.98 -31.91
C PRO A 124 5.20 -9.90 -30.38
N MET A 125 4.12 -9.28 -29.93
CA MET A 125 3.80 -9.21 -28.51
C MET A 125 3.38 -10.57 -27.95
N LEU A 126 2.58 -11.34 -28.68
CA LEU A 126 2.20 -12.70 -28.28
C LEU A 126 3.40 -13.65 -28.28
N ASP A 127 4.26 -13.55 -29.27
CA ASP A 127 5.48 -14.36 -29.34
C ASP A 127 6.42 -14.06 -28.15
N THR A 128 6.61 -12.79 -27.85
CA THR A 128 7.43 -12.38 -26.71
C THR A 128 6.82 -12.85 -25.40
N ALA A 129 5.50 -12.69 -25.23
CA ALA A 129 4.80 -13.14 -24.03
C ALA A 129 4.91 -14.67 -23.85
N TYR A 130 4.79 -15.43 -24.95
CA TYR A 130 4.98 -16.88 -24.92
C TYR A 130 6.38 -17.27 -24.46
N GLN A 131 7.41 -16.69 -25.06
CA GLN A 131 8.80 -16.98 -24.70
C GLN A 131 9.13 -16.62 -23.25
N ASP A 132 8.61 -15.50 -22.76
CA ASP A 132 8.85 -15.09 -21.38
C ASP A 132 8.16 -16.03 -20.38
N LEU A 133 6.93 -16.44 -20.69
CA LEU A 133 6.20 -17.39 -19.83
C LEU A 133 6.91 -18.76 -19.79
N GLU A 134 7.45 -19.23 -20.91
CA GLU A 134 8.22 -20.48 -20.95
C GLU A 134 9.51 -20.37 -20.15
N LYS A 135 10.29 -19.32 -20.34
CA LYS A 135 11.53 -19.08 -19.56
C LYS A 135 11.25 -19.03 -18.06
N LEU A 136 10.23 -18.28 -17.67
CA LEU A 136 9.86 -18.16 -16.25
C LEU A 136 9.40 -19.51 -15.68
N ARG A 137 8.59 -20.26 -16.43
CA ARG A 137 8.17 -21.62 -16.03
C ARG A 137 9.39 -22.52 -15.82
N ASP A 138 10.34 -22.52 -16.76
CA ASP A 138 11.53 -23.37 -16.69
C ASP A 138 12.44 -22.98 -15.51
N SER A 139 12.65 -21.68 -15.27
CA SER A 139 13.43 -21.18 -14.12
C SER A 139 12.79 -21.61 -12.78
N LEU A 140 11.46 -21.55 -12.68
CA LEU A 140 10.74 -22.00 -11.50
C LEU A 140 10.81 -23.53 -11.32
N GLN A 141 10.69 -24.29 -12.40
CA GLN A 141 10.75 -25.76 -12.37
C GLN A 141 12.15 -26.24 -11.97
N GLN A 142 13.19 -25.54 -12.36
CA GLN A 142 14.57 -25.81 -11.98
C GLN A 142 14.94 -25.25 -10.59
N ALA A 143 13.99 -24.65 -9.88
CA ALA A 143 14.17 -24.00 -8.58
C ALA A 143 15.28 -22.91 -8.57
N GLN A 144 15.55 -22.30 -9.73
CA GLN A 144 16.49 -21.20 -9.87
C GLN A 144 15.89 -19.86 -9.40
N GLU A 145 14.56 -19.73 -9.50
CA GLU A 145 13.82 -18.54 -9.12
C GLU A 145 12.65 -18.88 -8.20
N ARG A 146 12.17 -17.89 -7.48
CA ARG A 146 10.95 -17.97 -6.67
C ARG A 146 10.07 -16.77 -6.96
N ILE A 147 8.76 -16.96 -6.83
CA ILE A 147 7.80 -15.90 -7.03
C ILE A 147 7.33 -15.35 -5.69
N PHE A 148 7.24 -14.03 -5.64
CA PHE A 148 6.70 -13.29 -4.52
C PHE A 148 5.62 -12.34 -5.00
N GLU A 149 4.57 -12.20 -4.24
CA GLU A 149 3.64 -11.09 -4.37
C GLU A 149 4.16 -9.93 -3.54
N ILE A 150 4.31 -8.76 -4.18
CA ILE A 150 4.90 -7.58 -3.55
C ILE A 150 3.88 -6.45 -3.53
N GLY A 151 3.57 -5.97 -2.32
CA GLY A 151 2.83 -4.72 -2.10
C GLY A 151 3.79 -3.63 -1.64
N LEU A 152 3.84 -2.51 -2.36
CA LEU A 152 4.65 -1.35 -2.02
C LEU A 152 3.74 -0.17 -1.74
N TYR A 153 3.86 0.38 -0.52
CA TYR A 153 3.10 1.53 -0.06
C TYR A 153 4.05 2.64 0.37
N LEU A 154 3.68 3.86 0.06
CA LEU A 154 4.43 5.07 0.35
C LEU A 154 3.52 6.04 1.07
N THR A 155 3.82 6.36 2.32
CA THR A 155 3.08 7.37 3.09
C THR A 155 3.92 8.62 3.21
N ILE A 156 3.42 9.73 2.68
CA ILE A 156 4.08 11.03 2.69
C ILE A 156 3.38 11.92 3.71
N TYR A 157 4.17 12.60 4.52
CA TYR A 157 3.69 13.53 5.53
C TYR A 157 3.95 14.97 5.10
N GLY A 158 2.93 15.81 5.30
CA GLY A 158 3.00 17.25 5.05
C GLY A 158 2.36 18.03 6.19
N ASN A 159 2.73 19.30 6.35
CA ASN A 159 2.10 20.19 7.33
C ASN A 159 0.72 20.62 6.84
N THR A 160 -0.22 20.78 7.78
CA THR A 160 -1.62 21.18 7.49
C THR A 160 -1.70 22.50 6.73
N ARG A 161 -0.71 23.40 6.92
CA ARG A 161 -0.63 24.70 6.23
C ARG A 161 -0.21 24.58 4.76
N ASP A 162 0.39 23.48 4.37
CA ASP A 162 1.04 23.31 3.06
C ASP A 162 0.34 22.22 2.22
N ARG A 163 -1.00 22.27 2.19
CA ARG A 163 -1.82 21.30 1.41
C ARG A 163 -1.39 21.18 -0.06
N LYS A 164 -0.70 22.20 -0.60
CA LYS A 164 -0.22 22.21 -1.98
C LYS A 164 1.08 21.42 -2.17
N SER A 165 1.83 21.12 -1.10
CA SER A 165 3.13 20.43 -1.16
C SER A 165 3.03 18.90 -1.00
N VAL A 166 1.85 18.37 -0.79
CA VAL A 166 1.57 16.92 -0.63
C VAL A 166 1.03 16.30 -1.94
N VAL A 167 1.11 17.04 -3.06
CA VAL A 167 0.71 16.55 -4.40
C VAL A 167 1.95 16.20 -5.18
#